data_ce9bac80b7eef2d61e5c35efb0e7dc25
#
_entry.id   ce9bac80b7eef2d61e5c35efb0e7dc25
#
_cell.length_a   1.000
_cell.length_b   1.000
_cell.length_c   1.000
_cell.angle_alpha   90.00
_cell.angle_beta   90.00
_cell.angle_gamma   90.00
#
_symmetry.space_group_name_H-M   'P 1'
#
loop_
_entity.id
_entity.type
_entity.pdbx_description
1 polymer ?
#
loop_
_entity_poly.entity_id
_entity_poly.type
_entity_poly.pdbx_seq_one_letter_code
_entity_poly.pdbx_strand_id
1 'polypeptide(L)'
;MMTYRHFWVLALAGSLLTLSPARGEQVLRIAMTASDIPTTTGMPNNGFEGMRFLGYPIFEGLVSWDLSRSDRLATLRAGLAERWEQAPDDKKTWIFHLRRGVKFHDGTDFNADAVIWNLDRYFKNNSPQFEIPAAAMTRARIPIMADYRKIDDFTVALSTKQPASYFPYMAVYILFTSPASFERAGHDWARVALLPAAGTGPFRLVKVVPREVAELARWDGYWDASRKAKLDTIRLLPIPEATSRVAALRSGQVDWIEVPPPDGIPSLKAAGFTIVTNSYPHVWPWMYNIGATSSPFKDVRVRQGLNYCFDREGLITLLNGTAEPSVGWLKPNDSYFGNPVNRYGFDPAKGKALLAEAGYTPQKPLSFKVMISTSGSGQMLPLPMNEYLQENLRQACGVNVEFDAVEWQVLLNAVRQVPDSPALHGAMALNVSSPSSDVGVMARYFSSANFAPNGFNFEQWKDDAFDAALAKLSEATDPATIDAAMRTAHERLVDNPPWLFIVHDLNPRAMSKNVQGFVSAQSWFADLTLVGMR
;
A
#
# COMPACT_ATOMS: atom_id res chain seq x y z
N MET A 1 -61.17 37.75 69.38
CA MET A 1 -61.26 37.32 67.99
C MET A 1 -59.82 37.26 67.38
N MET A 2 -59.22 36.07 67.28
CA MET A 2 -57.88 35.88 66.84
C MET A 2 -57.93 35.35 65.39
N THR A 3 -57.31 36.00 64.44
CA THR A 3 -57.26 35.64 63.06
C THR A 3 -55.84 35.05 62.76
N TYR A 4 -55.77 33.74 62.42
CA TYR A 4 -54.58 33.09 62.00
C TYR A 4 -54.30 33.40 60.54
N ARG A 5 -53.05 33.88 60.20
CA ARG A 5 -52.55 34.06 58.85
C ARG A 5 -51.64 32.85 58.52
N HIS A 6 -52.02 32.05 57.53
CA HIS A 6 -51.19 30.97 57.01
C HIS A 6 -50.18 31.52 55.98
N PHE A 7 -48.90 31.34 56.23
CA PHE A 7 -47.80 31.54 55.25
C PHE A 7 -47.58 30.27 54.46
N TRP A 8 -47.75 30.33 53.13
CA TRP A 8 -47.30 29.29 52.19
C TRP A 8 -45.87 29.61 51.77
N VAL A 9 -44.94 28.72 52.08
CA VAL A 9 -43.57 28.74 51.55
C VAL A 9 -43.56 27.93 50.29
N LEU A 10 -43.39 28.55 49.11
CA LEU A 10 -43.14 27.92 47.85
C LEU A 10 -41.65 27.57 47.79
N ALA A 11 -41.32 26.27 47.88
CA ALA A 11 -39.97 25.75 47.59
C ALA A 11 -39.79 25.65 46.07
N LEU A 12 -39.01 26.57 45.46
CA LEU A 12 -38.52 26.46 44.10
C LEU A 12 -37.41 25.41 44.09
N ALA A 13 -37.72 24.20 43.57
CA ALA A 13 -36.69 23.18 43.22
C ALA A 13 -36.02 23.63 41.92
N GLY A 14 -34.86 24.27 42.02
CA GLY A 14 -33.99 24.57 40.88
C GLY A 14 -33.36 23.30 40.31
N SER A 15 -33.87 22.81 39.18
CA SER A 15 -33.22 21.76 38.39
C SER A 15 -31.94 22.33 37.77
N LEU A 16 -30.78 22.03 38.35
CA LEU A 16 -29.47 22.23 37.73
C LEU A 16 -29.37 21.28 36.53
N LEU A 17 -29.74 21.78 35.35
CA LEU A 17 -29.34 21.16 34.07
C LEU A 17 -27.81 21.28 33.96
N THR A 18 -27.11 20.22 34.25
CA THR A 18 -25.66 20.08 33.91
C THR A 18 -25.54 20.07 32.39
N LEU A 19 -25.31 21.24 31.80
CA LEU A 19 -24.85 21.35 30.42
C LEU A 19 -23.49 20.66 30.34
N SER A 20 -23.48 19.41 29.87
CA SER A 20 -22.25 18.81 29.39
C SER A 20 -21.68 19.71 28.30
N PRO A 21 -20.41 20.12 28.38
CA PRO A 21 -19.82 20.93 27.32
C PRO A 21 -19.99 20.17 26.01
N ALA A 22 -20.60 20.78 25.01
CA ALA A 22 -20.71 20.25 23.68
C ALA A 22 -19.26 20.02 23.18
N ARG A 23 -18.85 18.78 23.09
CA ARG A 23 -17.53 18.40 22.52
C ARG A 23 -17.56 18.84 21.06
N GLY A 24 -16.63 19.74 20.67
CA GLY A 24 -16.51 20.15 19.28
C GLY A 24 -16.33 18.93 18.36
N GLU A 25 -16.86 18.99 17.16
CA GLU A 25 -16.72 17.94 16.15
C GLU A 25 -15.26 17.63 15.89
N GLN A 26 -14.89 16.35 15.95
CA GLN A 26 -13.54 15.85 15.72
C GLN A 26 -13.32 15.61 14.23
N VAL A 27 -12.87 16.64 13.50
CA VAL A 27 -12.64 16.60 12.05
C VAL A 27 -11.16 16.52 11.76
N LEU A 28 -10.73 15.50 11.01
CA LEU A 28 -9.38 15.37 10.48
C LEU A 28 -9.36 15.63 8.97
N ARG A 29 -8.54 16.57 8.52
CA ARG A 29 -8.36 16.93 7.11
C ARG A 29 -6.99 16.46 6.62
N ILE A 30 -6.99 15.56 5.63
CA ILE A 30 -5.77 14.92 5.10
C ILE A 30 -5.57 15.37 3.65
N ALA A 31 -4.40 15.94 3.33
CA ALA A 31 -4.00 16.17 1.95
C ALA A 31 -3.23 14.95 1.42
N MET A 32 -3.82 14.32 0.40
CA MET A 32 -3.24 13.16 -0.31
C MET A 32 -2.32 13.62 -1.44
N THR A 33 -1.43 12.71 -1.88
CA THR A 33 -0.59 12.92 -3.09
C THR A 33 -1.35 12.67 -4.39
N ALA A 34 -2.53 12.06 -4.30
CA ALA A 34 -3.39 11.77 -5.44
C ALA A 34 -3.83 13.03 -6.18
N SER A 35 -4.01 12.93 -7.50
CA SER A 35 -4.57 14.00 -8.36
C SER A 35 -6.11 14.01 -8.37
N ASP A 36 -6.74 12.92 -7.90
CA ASP A 36 -8.19 12.78 -7.77
C ASP A 36 -8.53 11.88 -6.57
N ILE A 37 -9.80 11.87 -6.19
CA ILE A 37 -10.30 10.92 -5.20
C ILE A 37 -10.18 9.51 -5.78
N PRO A 38 -9.46 8.58 -5.09
CA PRO A 38 -9.42 7.17 -5.49
C PRO A 38 -10.82 6.55 -5.54
N THR A 39 -11.01 5.53 -6.36
CA THR A 39 -12.31 4.85 -6.52
C THR A 39 -12.86 4.34 -5.19
N THR A 40 -14.17 4.46 -5.01
CA THR A 40 -14.88 4.23 -3.75
C THR A 40 -15.82 3.02 -3.80
N THR A 41 -15.58 2.11 -4.74
CA THR A 41 -16.42 0.91 -4.93
C THR A 41 -16.02 -0.30 -4.06
N GLY A 42 -14.98 -0.16 -3.23
CA GLY A 42 -14.45 -1.23 -2.38
C GLY A 42 -13.05 -1.70 -2.77
N MET A 43 -12.58 -1.37 -3.98
CA MET A 43 -11.21 -1.62 -4.41
C MET A 43 -10.61 -0.30 -4.93
N PRO A 44 -10.10 0.57 -4.07
CA PRO A 44 -9.57 1.86 -4.47
C PRO A 44 -8.36 1.74 -5.40
N ASN A 45 -8.34 2.55 -6.44
CA ASN A 45 -7.15 2.78 -7.27
C ASN A 45 -6.14 3.71 -6.57
N ASN A 46 -5.19 4.27 -7.29
CA ASN A 46 -4.13 5.14 -6.75
C ASN A 46 -3.20 4.43 -5.76
N GLY A 47 -2.95 3.14 -5.99
CA GLY A 47 -1.99 2.36 -5.20
C GLY A 47 -2.40 2.18 -3.73
N PHE A 48 -1.40 2.22 -2.84
CA PHE A 48 -1.63 2.00 -1.42
C PHE A 48 -2.20 3.22 -0.68
N GLU A 49 -2.05 4.43 -1.21
CA GLU A 49 -2.70 5.62 -0.64
C GLU A 49 -4.23 5.52 -0.72
N GLY A 50 -4.76 5.05 -1.86
CA GLY A 50 -6.19 4.75 -2.00
C GLY A 50 -6.64 3.67 -1.01
N MET A 51 -5.88 2.58 -0.87
CA MET A 51 -6.17 1.53 0.10
C MET A 51 -6.11 2.04 1.55
N ARG A 52 -5.15 2.91 1.87
CA ARG A 52 -4.96 3.49 3.20
C ARG A 52 -6.13 4.36 3.64
N PHE A 53 -6.64 5.21 2.75
CA PHE A 53 -7.59 6.26 3.10
C PHE A 53 -9.03 5.97 2.68
N LEU A 54 -9.25 5.17 1.62
CA LEU A 54 -10.59 4.84 1.11
C LEU A 54 -10.86 3.33 1.08
N GLY A 55 -9.84 2.49 1.23
CA GLY A 55 -10.00 1.05 1.38
C GLY A 55 -10.30 0.66 2.82
N TYR A 56 -9.27 0.56 3.62
CA TYR A 56 -9.33 0.05 5.00
C TYR A 56 -10.24 0.81 5.97
N PRO A 57 -10.40 2.16 5.90
CA PRO A 57 -11.34 2.84 6.79
C PRO A 57 -12.80 2.52 6.51
N ILE A 58 -13.17 2.20 5.27
CA ILE A 58 -14.55 1.98 4.83
C ILE A 58 -14.86 0.49 4.67
N PHE A 59 -13.92 -0.26 4.07
CA PHE A 59 -14.08 -1.66 3.70
C PHE A 59 -13.08 -2.52 4.47
N GLU A 60 -13.47 -3.74 4.79
CA GLU A 60 -12.60 -4.68 5.49
C GLU A 60 -12.45 -5.97 4.70
N GLY A 61 -11.33 -6.68 4.94
CA GLY A 61 -11.07 -8.03 4.45
C GLY A 61 -11.35 -9.10 5.50
N LEU A 62 -11.28 -10.37 5.10
CA LEU A 62 -11.34 -11.50 6.04
C LEU A 62 -10.20 -11.43 7.06
N VAL A 63 -9.01 -11.04 6.59
CA VAL A 63 -7.80 -10.82 7.37
C VAL A 63 -7.44 -9.33 7.32
N SER A 64 -6.82 -8.80 8.35
CA SER A 64 -6.39 -7.41 8.45
C SER A 64 -4.96 -7.32 8.98
N TRP A 65 -4.35 -6.13 8.92
CA TRP A 65 -3.08 -5.84 9.56
C TRP A 65 -3.25 -5.39 11.00
N ASP A 66 -2.39 -5.86 11.90
CA ASP A 66 -2.21 -5.26 13.23
C ASP A 66 -1.35 -4.00 13.11
N LEU A 67 -1.98 -2.84 13.15
CA LEU A 67 -1.36 -1.53 13.03
C LEU A 67 -1.22 -0.80 14.38
N SER A 68 -1.36 -1.53 15.48
CA SER A 68 -1.32 -0.97 16.84
C SER A 68 0.08 -0.64 17.34
N ARG A 69 1.13 -1.06 16.63
CA ARG A 69 2.54 -0.94 17.04
C ARG A 69 3.40 -0.30 15.94
N SER A 70 4.44 0.43 16.38
CA SER A 70 5.42 1.11 15.51
C SER A 70 6.83 0.53 15.55
N ASP A 71 7.10 -0.42 16.44
CA ASP A 71 8.43 -0.95 16.74
C ASP A 71 8.82 -2.21 15.96
N ARG A 72 7.91 -2.73 15.12
CA ARG A 72 8.12 -3.91 14.27
C ARG A 72 7.22 -3.88 13.05
N LEU A 73 7.53 -4.71 12.05
CA LEU A 73 6.65 -4.94 10.90
C LEU A 73 5.25 -5.36 11.36
N ALA A 74 4.23 -4.82 10.70
CA ALA A 74 2.85 -5.17 10.96
C ALA A 74 2.62 -6.66 10.69
N THR A 75 1.94 -7.34 11.61
CA THR A 75 1.54 -8.73 11.49
C THR A 75 0.06 -8.85 11.12
N LEU A 76 -0.38 -10.07 10.80
CA LEU A 76 -1.79 -10.32 10.52
C LEU A 76 -2.61 -10.37 11.82
N ARG A 77 -3.85 -9.89 11.73
CA ARG A 77 -4.88 -10.05 12.75
C ARG A 77 -6.20 -10.48 12.12
N ALA A 78 -7.09 -11.00 12.94
CA ALA A 78 -8.47 -11.29 12.56
C ALA A 78 -9.19 -10.01 12.07
N GLY A 79 -9.82 -10.12 10.89
CA GLY A 79 -10.70 -9.12 10.31
C GLY A 79 -12.17 -9.58 10.37
N LEU A 80 -12.83 -9.65 9.22
CA LEU A 80 -14.20 -10.18 9.11
C LEU A 80 -14.28 -11.71 9.31
N ALA A 81 -13.16 -12.42 9.20
CA ALA A 81 -13.01 -13.76 9.75
C ALA A 81 -12.40 -13.68 11.15
N GLU A 82 -12.96 -14.41 12.11
CA GLU A 82 -12.42 -14.50 13.46
C GLU A 82 -11.23 -15.46 13.56
N ARG A 83 -11.16 -16.44 12.65
CA ARG A 83 -10.03 -17.37 12.47
C ARG A 83 -9.98 -17.93 11.06
N TRP A 84 -8.81 -18.44 10.70
CA TRP A 84 -8.58 -19.17 9.45
C TRP A 84 -7.58 -20.29 9.67
N GLU A 85 -7.66 -21.31 8.80
CA GLU A 85 -6.80 -22.48 8.84
C GLU A 85 -6.67 -23.11 7.44
N GLN A 86 -5.59 -23.82 7.19
CA GLN A 86 -5.51 -24.68 6.01
C GLN A 86 -6.39 -25.90 6.20
N ALA A 87 -7.05 -26.35 5.12
CA ALA A 87 -7.81 -27.60 5.17
C ALA A 87 -6.85 -28.77 5.48
N PRO A 88 -7.24 -29.71 6.38
CA PRO A 88 -6.35 -30.79 6.84
C PRO A 88 -5.79 -31.66 5.72
N ASP A 89 -6.62 -31.92 4.71
CA ASP A 89 -6.32 -32.85 3.62
C ASP A 89 -5.94 -32.14 2.30
N ASP A 90 -5.95 -30.81 2.27
CA ASP A 90 -5.63 -30.00 1.09
C ASP A 90 -4.94 -28.70 1.44
N LYS A 91 -3.61 -28.68 1.39
CA LYS A 91 -2.78 -27.51 1.66
C LYS A 91 -2.99 -26.34 0.70
N LYS A 92 -3.76 -26.50 -0.37
CA LYS A 92 -4.13 -25.41 -1.28
C LYS A 92 -5.36 -24.65 -0.79
N THR A 93 -6.16 -25.23 0.09
CA THR A 93 -7.42 -24.67 0.54
C THR A 93 -7.31 -24.08 1.93
N TRP A 94 -7.75 -22.83 2.06
CA TRP A 94 -7.88 -22.10 3.30
C TRP A 94 -9.34 -21.96 3.68
N ILE A 95 -9.67 -22.30 4.93
CA ILE A 95 -11.01 -22.19 5.50
C ILE A 95 -11.05 -20.94 6.39
N PHE A 96 -12.00 -20.06 6.14
CA PHE A 96 -12.23 -18.84 6.90
C PHE A 96 -13.57 -18.92 7.62
N HIS A 97 -13.55 -18.73 8.94
CA HIS A 97 -14.72 -18.70 9.80
C HIS A 97 -15.13 -17.25 10.03
N LEU A 98 -16.29 -16.86 9.50
CA LEU A 98 -16.75 -15.47 9.48
C LEU A 98 -17.34 -15.06 10.84
N ARG A 99 -17.18 -13.79 11.19
CA ARG A 99 -17.84 -13.20 12.34
C ARG A 99 -19.34 -13.15 12.14
N ARG A 100 -20.08 -13.44 13.21
CA ARG A 100 -21.54 -13.30 13.23
C ARG A 100 -21.95 -11.90 13.65
N GLY A 101 -23.11 -11.42 13.15
CA GLY A 101 -23.69 -10.15 13.54
C GLY A 101 -23.01 -8.90 12.94
N VAL A 102 -22.05 -9.05 12.04
CA VAL A 102 -21.46 -7.92 11.31
C VAL A 102 -22.48 -7.39 10.30
N LYS A 103 -22.63 -6.05 10.27
CA LYS A 103 -23.47 -5.34 9.32
C LYS A 103 -22.63 -4.45 8.40
N PHE A 104 -23.05 -4.38 7.15
CA PHE A 104 -22.61 -3.30 6.28
C PHE A 104 -23.20 -1.96 6.71
N HIS A 105 -22.62 -0.86 6.26
CA HIS A 105 -23.10 0.50 6.59
C HIS A 105 -24.54 0.78 6.17
N ASP A 106 -25.10 0.00 5.26
CA ASP A 106 -26.50 0.07 4.82
C ASP A 106 -27.45 -0.82 5.62
N GLY A 107 -26.93 -1.47 6.68
CA GLY A 107 -27.71 -2.33 7.58
C GLY A 107 -27.87 -3.77 7.12
N THR A 108 -27.44 -4.12 5.91
CA THR A 108 -27.48 -5.50 5.42
C THR A 108 -26.44 -6.39 6.11
N ASP A 109 -26.67 -7.69 6.16
CA ASP A 109 -25.81 -8.64 6.85
C ASP A 109 -24.55 -8.96 6.04
N PHE A 110 -23.41 -9.03 6.72
CA PHE A 110 -22.20 -9.67 6.20
C PHE A 110 -22.24 -11.17 6.53
N ASN A 111 -22.16 -12.01 5.50
CA ASN A 111 -22.17 -13.46 5.59
C ASN A 111 -21.40 -14.10 4.43
N ALA A 112 -21.42 -15.42 4.33
CA ALA A 112 -20.74 -16.16 3.26
C ALA A 112 -21.26 -15.80 1.87
N ASP A 113 -22.56 -15.52 1.71
CA ASP A 113 -23.13 -15.12 0.41
C ASP A 113 -22.56 -13.78 -0.06
N ALA A 114 -22.41 -12.80 0.85
CA ALA A 114 -21.77 -11.52 0.55
C ALA A 114 -20.28 -11.70 0.18
N VAL A 115 -19.56 -12.62 0.82
CA VAL A 115 -18.17 -12.95 0.46
C VAL A 115 -18.12 -13.53 -0.95
N ILE A 116 -18.91 -14.56 -1.26
CA ILE A 116 -18.94 -15.20 -2.60
C ILE A 116 -19.32 -14.16 -3.67
N TRP A 117 -20.32 -13.32 -3.41
CA TRP A 117 -20.74 -12.26 -4.34
C TRP A 117 -19.57 -11.30 -4.69
N ASN A 118 -18.75 -10.88 -3.70
CA ASN A 118 -17.58 -10.05 -3.93
C ASN A 118 -16.45 -10.80 -4.65
N LEU A 119 -16.25 -12.10 -4.36
CA LEU A 119 -15.28 -12.92 -5.08
C LEU A 119 -15.69 -13.10 -6.54
N ASP A 120 -16.98 -13.31 -6.83
CA ASP A 120 -17.52 -13.33 -8.19
C ASP A 120 -17.27 -12.00 -8.92
N ARG A 121 -17.42 -10.85 -8.24
CA ARG A 121 -17.08 -9.53 -8.77
C ARG A 121 -15.64 -9.44 -9.26
N TYR A 122 -14.70 -10.08 -8.60
CA TYR A 122 -13.27 -10.00 -8.91
C TYR A 122 -12.78 -11.11 -9.84
N PHE A 123 -13.33 -12.32 -9.72
CA PHE A 123 -12.75 -13.50 -10.37
C PHE A 123 -13.62 -14.14 -11.46
N LYS A 124 -14.90 -13.75 -11.60
CA LYS A 124 -15.84 -14.38 -12.52
C LYS A 124 -16.32 -13.41 -13.60
N ASN A 125 -15.68 -13.45 -14.76
CA ASN A 125 -15.88 -12.47 -15.84
C ASN A 125 -17.34 -12.35 -16.35
N ASN A 126 -18.14 -13.38 -16.18
CA ASN A 126 -19.53 -13.42 -16.62
C ASN A 126 -20.54 -13.15 -15.49
N SER A 127 -20.09 -12.77 -14.30
CA SER A 127 -21.00 -12.39 -13.22
C SER A 127 -21.61 -11.00 -13.49
N PRO A 128 -22.90 -10.78 -13.13
CA PRO A 128 -23.54 -9.47 -13.33
C PRO A 128 -22.81 -8.31 -12.65
N GLN A 129 -22.16 -8.58 -11.53
CA GLN A 129 -21.42 -7.59 -10.74
C GLN A 129 -19.93 -7.49 -11.12
N PHE A 130 -19.47 -8.14 -12.19
CA PHE A 130 -18.07 -8.09 -12.59
C PHE A 130 -17.61 -6.65 -12.85
N GLU A 131 -16.49 -6.25 -12.23
CA GLU A 131 -15.92 -4.91 -12.34
C GLU A 131 -14.48 -5.00 -12.86
N ILE A 132 -14.26 -4.63 -14.13
CA ILE A 132 -12.97 -4.81 -14.81
C ILE A 132 -11.80 -4.18 -14.05
N PRO A 133 -11.83 -2.90 -13.63
CA PRO A 133 -10.68 -2.30 -12.93
C PRO A 133 -10.41 -2.96 -11.57
N ALA A 134 -11.44 -3.26 -10.78
CA ALA A 134 -11.29 -3.90 -9.49
C ALA A 134 -10.79 -5.35 -9.62
N ALA A 135 -11.29 -6.08 -10.63
CA ALA A 135 -10.84 -7.43 -10.96
C ALA A 135 -9.36 -7.44 -11.35
N ALA A 136 -8.93 -6.54 -12.21
CA ALA A 136 -7.52 -6.42 -12.62
C ALA A 136 -6.60 -6.14 -11.42
N MET A 137 -7.00 -5.23 -10.54
CA MET A 137 -6.23 -4.89 -9.34
C MET A 137 -6.17 -6.06 -8.35
N THR A 138 -7.30 -6.75 -8.12
CA THR A 138 -7.36 -7.86 -7.16
C THR A 138 -6.58 -9.06 -7.68
N ARG A 139 -6.76 -9.44 -8.95
CA ARG A 139 -6.03 -10.56 -9.57
C ARG A 139 -4.52 -10.35 -9.59
N ALA A 140 -4.07 -9.12 -9.86
CA ALA A 140 -2.65 -8.77 -9.81
C ALA A 140 -2.06 -8.88 -8.38
N ARG A 141 -2.87 -8.66 -7.34
CA ARG A 141 -2.45 -8.83 -5.93
C ARG A 141 -2.53 -10.27 -5.45
N ILE A 142 -3.41 -11.06 -6.04
CA ILE A 142 -3.66 -12.46 -5.63
C ILE A 142 -3.64 -13.37 -6.87
N PRO A 143 -2.51 -13.44 -7.59
CA PRO A 143 -2.43 -14.19 -8.85
C PRO A 143 -2.58 -15.70 -8.67
N ILE A 144 -2.40 -16.18 -7.44
CA ILE A 144 -2.48 -17.60 -7.09
C ILE A 144 -3.89 -18.10 -6.77
N MET A 145 -4.91 -17.23 -6.72
CA MET A 145 -6.29 -17.64 -6.49
C MET A 145 -6.74 -18.63 -7.59
N ALA A 146 -7.31 -19.75 -7.16
CA ALA A 146 -7.81 -20.79 -8.06
C ALA A 146 -9.34 -20.91 -7.99
N ASP A 147 -9.90 -21.06 -6.78
CA ASP A 147 -11.31 -21.31 -6.59
C ASP A 147 -11.78 -20.80 -5.21
N TYR A 148 -13.09 -20.67 -5.04
CA TYR A 148 -13.71 -20.30 -3.78
C TYR A 148 -15.14 -20.85 -3.70
N ARG A 149 -15.58 -21.19 -2.48
CA ARG A 149 -16.93 -21.73 -2.26
C ARG A 149 -17.44 -21.41 -0.87
N LYS A 150 -18.74 -21.30 -0.75
CA LYS A 150 -19.47 -21.30 0.52
C LYS A 150 -19.48 -22.72 1.08
N ILE A 151 -19.18 -22.87 2.37
CA ILE A 151 -19.35 -24.13 3.12
C ILE A 151 -20.68 -24.07 3.87
N ASP A 152 -20.89 -23.01 4.63
CA ASP A 152 -22.13 -22.68 5.32
C ASP A 152 -22.30 -21.15 5.38
N ASP A 153 -23.31 -20.63 6.10
CA ASP A 153 -23.61 -19.20 6.14
C ASP A 153 -22.48 -18.34 6.76
N PHE A 154 -21.57 -18.96 7.52
CA PHE A 154 -20.45 -18.27 8.18
C PHE A 154 -19.10 -18.95 7.97
N THR A 155 -19.00 -19.80 6.94
CA THR A 155 -17.75 -20.47 6.60
C THR A 155 -17.55 -20.47 5.08
N VAL A 156 -16.38 -20.01 4.64
CA VAL A 156 -15.98 -20.04 3.23
C VAL A 156 -14.64 -20.73 3.07
N ALA A 157 -14.46 -21.39 1.93
CA ALA A 157 -13.17 -21.93 1.51
C ALA A 157 -12.64 -21.16 0.31
N LEU A 158 -11.37 -20.78 0.35
CA LEU A 158 -10.64 -20.16 -0.74
C LEU A 158 -9.43 -21.04 -1.09
N SER A 159 -9.31 -21.42 -2.36
CA SER A 159 -8.26 -22.33 -2.83
C SER A 159 -7.27 -21.62 -3.73
N THR A 160 -6.01 -22.01 -3.62
CA THR A 160 -4.90 -21.51 -4.42
C THR A 160 -4.45 -22.55 -5.44
N LYS A 161 -3.81 -22.11 -6.54
CA LYS A 161 -3.31 -22.98 -7.61
C LYS A 161 -2.28 -24.01 -7.11
N GLN A 162 -1.55 -23.66 -6.09
CA GLN A 162 -0.53 -24.47 -5.41
C GLN A 162 -0.56 -24.20 -3.91
N PRO A 163 0.01 -25.04 -3.05
CA PRO A 163 0.15 -24.74 -1.63
C PRO A 163 0.75 -23.35 -1.42
N ALA A 164 0.19 -22.58 -0.47
CA ALA A 164 0.65 -21.23 -0.18
C ALA A 164 0.38 -20.89 1.29
N SER A 165 1.33 -21.20 2.17
CA SER A 165 1.25 -20.87 3.61
C SER A 165 1.10 -19.36 3.85
N TYR A 166 1.58 -18.54 2.93
CA TYR A 166 1.50 -17.08 2.95
C TYR A 166 0.19 -16.50 2.36
N PHE A 167 -0.76 -17.32 1.93
CA PHE A 167 -2.02 -16.83 1.34
C PHE A 167 -2.78 -15.82 2.23
N PRO A 168 -2.83 -15.96 3.57
CA PRO A 168 -3.47 -14.96 4.42
C PRO A 168 -2.89 -13.54 4.27
N TYR A 169 -1.60 -13.37 3.96
CA TYR A 169 -0.99 -12.08 3.66
C TYR A 169 -1.49 -11.48 2.34
N MET A 170 -1.90 -12.31 1.39
CA MET A 170 -2.55 -11.85 0.16
C MET A 170 -4.04 -11.56 0.38
N ALA A 171 -4.71 -12.31 1.25
CA ALA A 171 -6.14 -12.17 1.54
C ALA A 171 -6.49 -10.79 2.15
N VAL A 172 -5.53 -10.09 2.77
CA VAL A 172 -5.72 -8.71 3.28
C VAL A 172 -6.10 -7.71 2.20
N TYR A 173 -5.84 -8.02 0.93
CA TYR A 173 -6.17 -7.14 -0.20
C TYR A 173 -7.56 -7.41 -0.81
N ILE A 174 -8.30 -8.38 -0.30
CA ILE A 174 -9.69 -8.63 -0.71
C ILE A 174 -10.61 -7.85 0.22
N LEU A 175 -11.19 -6.77 -0.28
CA LEU A 175 -12.12 -5.93 0.47
C LEU A 175 -13.56 -6.22 0.03
N PHE A 176 -14.49 -6.11 0.98
CA PHE A 176 -15.89 -6.46 0.77
C PHE A 176 -16.79 -5.24 0.80
N THR A 177 -17.61 -5.09 -0.25
CA THR A 177 -18.68 -4.08 -0.35
C THR A 177 -20.04 -4.75 -0.28
N SER A 178 -21.06 -4.03 0.21
CA SER A 178 -22.42 -4.54 0.27
C SER A 178 -22.99 -4.81 -1.12
N PRO A 179 -23.51 -6.02 -1.39
CA PRO A 179 -24.25 -6.30 -2.61
C PRO A 179 -25.41 -5.31 -2.84
N ALA A 180 -26.12 -4.92 -1.78
CA ALA A 180 -27.22 -3.98 -1.87
C ALA A 180 -26.79 -2.57 -2.32
N SER A 181 -25.52 -2.18 -2.18
CA SER A 181 -24.99 -0.93 -2.75
C SER A 181 -25.00 -0.96 -4.29
N PHE A 182 -24.68 -2.11 -4.89
CA PHE A 182 -24.73 -2.31 -6.33
C PHE A 182 -26.17 -2.34 -6.86
N GLU A 183 -27.07 -3.03 -6.16
CA GLU A 183 -28.50 -3.07 -6.46
C GLU A 183 -29.12 -1.66 -6.44
N ARG A 184 -28.89 -0.87 -5.38
CA ARG A 184 -29.37 0.51 -5.27
C ARG A 184 -28.85 1.44 -6.37
N ALA A 185 -27.67 1.16 -6.87
CA ALA A 185 -27.07 1.89 -7.99
C ALA A 185 -27.61 1.46 -9.36
N GLY A 186 -28.55 0.51 -9.43
CA GLY A 186 -29.08 -0.02 -10.67
C GLY A 186 -28.07 -0.86 -11.44
N HIS A 187 -27.21 -1.59 -10.74
CA HIS A 187 -26.16 -2.46 -11.29
C HIS A 187 -25.08 -1.68 -12.08
N ASP A 188 -24.77 -0.46 -11.65
CA ASP A 188 -23.82 0.41 -12.32
C ASP A 188 -22.70 0.84 -11.34
N TRP A 189 -21.46 0.35 -11.56
CA TRP A 189 -20.31 0.67 -10.73
C TRP A 189 -19.93 2.16 -10.78
N ALA A 190 -20.15 2.86 -11.88
CA ALA A 190 -19.91 4.30 -11.96
C ALA A 190 -20.85 5.08 -11.03
N ARG A 191 -22.08 4.60 -10.85
CA ARG A 191 -23.03 5.15 -9.88
C ARG A 191 -22.65 4.77 -8.43
N VAL A 192 -22.22 3.52 -8.20
CA VAL A 192 -21.70 3.12 -6.87
C VAL A 192 -20.56 4.01 -6.43
N ALA A 193 -19.66 4.41 -7.36
CA ALA A 193 -18.53 5.28 -7.05
C ALA A 193 -18.94 6.70 -6.57
N LEU A 194 -20.10 7.18 -6.97
CA LEU A 194 -20.62 8.51 -6.61
C LEU A 194 -21.60 8.47 -5.44
N LEU A 195 -22.16 7.31 -5.13
CA LEU A 195 -23.05 7.10 -3.99
C LEU A 195 -22.24 6.60 -2.79
N PRO A 196 -22.71 6.82 -1.55
CA PRO A 196 -22.09 6.23 -0.38
C PRO A 196 -22.08 4.69 -0.49
N ALA A 197 -20.93 4.12 -0.88
CA ALA A 197 -20.75 2.68 -0.93
C ALA A 197 -20.68 2.13 0.50
N ALA A 198 -21.38 1.03 0.76
CA ALA A 198 -21.43 0.42 2.08
C ALA A 198 -20.33 -0.64 2.22
N GLY A 199 -19.39 -0.41 3.13
CA GLY A 199 -18.46 -1.39 3.67
C GLY A 199 -18.88 -1.81 5.07
N THR A 200 -17.95 -2.41 5.81
CA THR A 200 -18.12 -2.85 7.21
C THR A 200 -17.23 -2.08 8.19
N GLY A 201 -16.39 -1.19 7.68
CA GLY A 201 -15.33 -0.52 8.42
C GLY A 201 -15.79 0.52 9.44
N PRO A 202 -14.85 1.08 10.24
CA PRO A 202 -15.15 2.04 11.30
C PRO A 202 -15.65 3.41 10.82
N PHE A 203 -15.46 3.70 9.54
CA PHE A 203 -15.96 4.90 8.89
C PHE A 203 -16.82 4.55 7.68
N ARG A 204 -17.84 5.35 7.41
CA ARG A 204 -18.68 5.24 6.22
C ARG A 204 -18.45 6.43 5.30
N LEU A 205 -18.45 6.20 4.00
CA LEU A 205 -18.41 7.27 3.01
C LEU A 205 -19.74 8.02 3.01
N VAL A 206 -19.70 9.35 3.07
CA VAL A 206 -20.91 10.18 3.08
C VAL A 206 -20.97 11.16 1.91
N LYS A 207 -19.80 11.51 1.32
CA LYS A 207 -19.75 12.44 0.19
C LYS A 207 -18.51 12.17 -0.65
N VAL A 208 -18.66 12.29 -1.96
CA VAL A 208 -17.56 12.32 -2.94
C VAL A 208 -17.81 13.45 -3.91
N VAL A 209 -16.82 14.33 -4.06
CA VAL A 209 -16.75 15.30 -5.15
C VAL A 209 -15.42 15.04 -5.86
N PRO A 210 -15.46 14.52 -7.09
CA PRO A 210 -14.23 14.20 -7.84
C PRO A 210 -13.27 15.38 -7.88
N ARG A 211 -12.00 15.12 -7.68
CA ARG A 211 -10.89 16.10 -7.62
C ARG A 211 -10.97 17.13 -6.48
N GLU A 212 -11.96 17.07 -5.60
CA GLU A 212 -12.12 18.05 -4.53
C GLU A 212 -12.04 17.40 -3.16
N VAL A 213 -12.95 16.48 -2.83
CA VAL A 213 -13.04 15.92 -1.48
C VAL A 213 -13.77 14.59 -1.44
N ALA A 214 -13.31 13.69 -0.55
CA ALA A 214 -14.13 12.61 -0.02
C ALA A 214 -14.33 12.85 1.49
N GLU A 215 -15.57 12.69 1.96
CA GLU A 215 -15.90 12.82 3.38
C GLU A 215 -16.32 11.46 3.93
N LEU A 216 -15.69 11.08 5.04
CA LEU A 216 -15.99 9.85 5.79
C LEU A 216 -16.55 10.28 7.16
N ALA A 217 -17.65 9.67 7.58
CA ALA A 217 -18.21 9.85 8.91
C ALA A 217 -17.98 8.59 9.75
N ARG A 218 -17.80 8.75 11.06
CA ARG A 218 -17.74 7.62 11.99
C ARG A 218 -18.98 6.74 11.83
N TRP A 219 -18.76 5.44 11.89
CA TRP A 219 -19.83 4.44 11.92
C TRP A 219 -20.05 3.95 13.36
N ASP A 220 -21.12 4.44 14.01
CA ASP A 220 -21.41 4.06 15.39
C ASP A 220 -21.84 2.58 15.53
N GLY A 221 -22.31 1.98 14.45
CA GLY A 221 -22.64 0.55 14.36
C GLY A 221 -21.44 -0.38 14.07
N TYR A 222 -20.21 0.11 14.18
CA TYR A 222 -19.03 -0.70 13.91
C TYR A 222 -18.96 -1.90 14.86
N TRP A 223 -18.74 -3.08 14.28
CA TRP A 223 -18.80 -4.36 14.98
C TRP A 223 -17.70 -4.54 16.05
N ASP A 224 -16.51 -3.94 15.87
CA ASP A 224 -15.41 -4.01 16.83
C ASP A 224 -15.46 -2.82 17.82
N ALA A 225 -16.14 -3.03 18.92
CA ALA A 225 -16.28 -2.01 19.96
C ALA A 225 -14.93 -1.55 20.56
N SER A 226 -13.89 -2.40 20.51
CA SER A 226 -12.54 -2.07 21.01
C SER A 226 -11.79 -1.08 20.11
N ARG A 227 -12.22 -0.93 18.84
CA ARG A 227 -11.63 -0.05 17.82
C ARG A 227 -12.61 1.02 17.34
N LYS A 228 -13.49 1.48 18.21
CA LYS A 228 -14.40 2.56 17.89
C LYS A 228 -13.62 3.84 17.55
N ALA A 229 -13.89 4.41 16.38
CA ALA A 229 -13.23 5.63 15.92
C ALA A 229 -13.45 6.81 16.86
N LYS A 230 -12.40 7.61 17.09
CA LYS A 230 -12.45 8.83 17.92
C LYS A 230 -12.87 10.06 17.11
N LEU A 231 -12.51 10.08 15.82
CA LEU A 231 -12.89 11.13 14.88
C LEU A 231 -14.37 11.01 14.53
N ASP A 232 -15.05 12.14 14.37
CA ASP A 232 -16.41 12.20 13.85
C ASP A 232 -16.40 12.20 12.32
N THR A 233 -15.45 12.94 11.72
CA THR A 233 -15.34 13.15 10.27
C THR A 233 -13.88 13.10 9.82
N ILE A 234 -13.63 12.49 8.66
CA ILE A 234 -12.37 12.59 7.93
C ILE A 234 -12.67 13.23 6.58
N ARG A 235 -11.89 14.25 6.20
CA ARG A 235 -11.91 14.86 4.87
C ARG A 235 -10.62 14.57 4.15
N LEU A 236 -10.71 13.92 3.00
CA LEU A 236 -9.60 13.57 2.14
C LEU A 236 -9.55 14.54 0.96
N LEU A 237 -8.46 15.27 0.81
CA LEU A 237 -8.29 16.28 -0.23
C LEU A 237 -7.13 15.86 -1.16
N PRO A 238 -7.37 15.69 -2.46
CA PRO A 238 -6.30 15.45 -3.43
C PRO A 238 -5.54 16.75 -3.68
N ILE A 239 -4.27 16.80 -3.27
CA ILE A 239 -3.36 17.93 -3.48
C ILE A 239 -2.01 17.36 -3.97
N PRO A 240 -1.84 17.10 -5.28
CA PRO A 240 -0.68 16.39 -5.81
C PRO A 240 0.64 17.14 -5.61
N GLU A 241 0.62 18.48 -5.63
CA GLU A 241 1.81 19.30 -5.52
C GLU A 241 2.29 19.43 -4.07
N ALA A 242 3.57 19.05 -3.80
CA ALA A 242 4.12 19.02 -2.46
C ALA A 242 4.16 20.40 -1.77
N THR A 243 4.50 21.45 -2.53
CA THR A 243 4.50 22.84 -2.03
C THR A 243 3.10 23.32 -1.66
N SER A 244 2.09 22.96 -2.45
CA SER A 244 0.69 23.26 -2.15
C SER A 244 0.19 22.54 -0.90
N ARG A 245 0.60 21.28 -0.69
CA ARG A 245 0.31 20.56 0.57
C ARG A 245 0.89 21.27 1.78
N VAL A 246 2.16 21.70 1.70
CA VAL A 246 2.82 22.47 2.79
C VAL A 246 2.09 23.78 3.06
N ALA A 247 1.69 24.52 2.03
CA ALA A 247 0.92 25.76 2.18
C ALA A 247 -0.44 25.49 2.87
N ALA A 248 -1.15 24.45 2.46
CA ALA A 248 -2.42 24.04 3.06
C ALA A 248 -2.28 23.65 4.55
N LEU A 249 -1.18 22.95 4.92
CA LEU A 249 -0.90 22.63 6.32
C LEU A 249 -0.58 23.88 7.14
N ARG A 250 0.26 24.79 6.62
CA ARG A 250 0.65 26.03 7.30
C ARG A 250 -0.52 26.99 7.51
N SER A 251 -1.45 27.05 6.56
CA SER A 251 -2.65 27.88 6.68
C SER A 251 -3.76 27.26 7.56
N GLY A 252 -3.59 26.00 7.99
CA GLY A 252 -4.61 25.27 8.73
C GLY A 252 -5.77 24.79 7.86
N GLN A 253 -5.64 24.80 6.53
CA GLN A 253 -6.63 24.23 5.62
C GLN A 253 -6.70 22.70 5.77
N VAL A 254 -5.55 22.06 6.06
CA VAL A 254 -5.45 20.63 6.38
C VAL A 254 -4.69 20.42 7.69
N ASP A 255 -4.88 19.25 8.29
CA ASP A 255 -4.25 18.87 9.56
C ASP A 255 -3.12 17.86 9.37
N TRP A 256 -3.08 17.19 8.24
CA TRP A 256 -2.12 16.14 7.90
C TRP A 256 -1.81 16.21 6.41
N ILE A 257 -0.52 16.17 6.06
CA ILE A 257 -0.05 16.01 4.68
C ILE A 257 0.80 14.76 4.54
N GLU A 258 0.59 14.03 3.46
CA GLU A 258 1.47 12.95 3.03
C GLU A 258 2.70 13.54 2.30
N VAL A 259 3.85 12.91 2.46
CA VAL A 259 5.10 13.21 1.73
C VAL A 259 5.43 14.71 1.71
N PRO A 260 5.73 15.33 2.87
CA PRO A 260 6.28 16.69 2.89
C PRO A 260 7.64 16.68 2.18
N PRO A 261 7.98 17.75 1.41
CA PRO A 261 9.28 17.84 0.75
C PRO A 261 10.42 17.87 1.79
N PRO A 262 11.50 17.11 1.59
CA PRO A 262 12.59 16.97 2.57
C PRO A 262 13.23 18.29 2.99
N ASP A 263 13.42 19.23 2.08
CA ASP A 263 13.95 20.57 2.33
C ASP A 263 13.01 21.44 3.18
N GLY A 264 11.70 21.18 3.11
CA GLY A 264 10.68 21.83 3.93
C GLY A 264 10.60 21.33 5.38
N ILE A 265 11.13 20.14 5.69
CA ILE A 265 10.99 19.50 7.01
C ILE A 265 11.58 20.33 8.15
N PRO A 266 12.80 20.90 8.07
CA PRO A 266 13.34 21.72 9.15
C PRO A 266 12.43 22.92 9.48
N SER A 267 11.91 23.59 8.45
CA SER A 267 11.04 24.76 8.64
C SER A 267 9.66 24.40 9.18
N LEU A 268 9.13 23.22 8.85
CA LEU A 268 7.89 22.70 9.42
C LEU A 268 8.05 22.35 10.90
N LYS A 269 9.17 21.70 11.28
CA LYS A 269 9.50 21.42 12.69
C LYS A 269 9.63 22.71 13.50
N ALA A 270 10.35 23.72 12.97
CA ALA A 270 10.51 25.03 13.61
C ALA A 270 9.16 25.76 13.79
N ALA A 271 8.21 25.55 12.88
CA ALA A 271 6.84 26.09 12.98
C ALA A 271 5.92 25.27 13.91
N GLY A 272 6.41 24.21 14.56
CA GLY A 272 5.67 23.42 15.55
C GLY A 272 4.81 22.30 14.96
N PHE A 273 5.02 21.93 13.70
CA PHE A 273 4.38 20.75 13.12
C PHE A 273 5.12 19.47 13.53
N THR A 274 4.39 18.39 13.71
CA THR A 274 4.94 17.07 14.01
C THR A 274 5.33 16.37 12.70
N ILE A 275 6.60 16.01 12.56
CA ILE A 275 7.07 15.18 11.46
C ILE A 275 7.16 13.74 11.96
N VAL A 276 6.43 12.85 11.29
CA VAL A 276 6.39 11.42 11.59
C VAL A 276 7.10 10.67 10.49
N THR A 277 8.09 9.88 10.86
CA THR A 277 8.78 8.90 10.00
C THR A 277 8.85 7.58 10.73
N ASN A 278 8.96 6.47 10.03
CA ASN A 278 9.26 5.17 10.61
C ASN A 278 9.92 4.28 9.57
N SER A 279 10.55 3.21 10.02
CA SER A 279 10.93 2.09 9.15
C SER A 279 9.68 1.63 8.40
N TYR A 280 9.78 1.56 7.07
CA TYR A 280 8.63 1.36 6.21
C TYR A 280 8.94 0.22 5.25
N PRO A 281 8.09 -0.79 5.12
CA PRO A 281 8.34 -1.92 4.23
C PRO A 281 8.13 -1.51 2.77
N HIS A 282 9.08 -0.76 2.23
CA HIS A 282 8.98 -0.09 0.96
C HIS A 282 10.35 0.05 0.32
N VAL A 283 10.44 -0.28 -0.95
CA VAL A 283 11.61 -0.03 -1.82
C VAL A 283 11.20 0.90 -2.93
N TRP A 284 12.02 1.89 -3.22
CA TRP A 284 11.90 2.77 -4.37
C TRP A 284 12.98 2.39 -5.40
N PRO A 285 12.67 1.54 -6.39
CA PRO A 285 13.62 0.98 -7.33
C PRO A 285 13.44 1.54 -8.74
N TRP A 286 14.38 1.22 -9.63
CA TRP A 286 14.07 1.02 -11.04
C TRP A 286 13.90 -0.47 -11.31
N MET A 287 12.73 -0.88 -11.75
CA MET A 287 12.38 -2.23 -12.17
C MET A 287 12.87 -2.46 -13.58
N TYR A 288 13.77 -3.39 -13.79
CA TYR A 288 14.35 -3.65 -15.11
C TYR A 288 13.41 -4.44 -16.01
N ASN A 289 13.20 -4.00 -17.25
CA ASN A 289 12.49 -4.77 -18.26
C ASN A 289 13.43 -5.83 -18.86
N ILE A 290 13.69 -6.91 -18.14
CA ILE A 290 14.63 -7.97 -18.52
C ILE A 290 14.09 -8.75 -19.73
N GLY A 291 12.77 -8.97 -19.78
CA GLY A 291 12.12 -9.77 -20.82
C GLY A 291 12.09 -9.12 -22.20
N ALA A 292 12.28 -7.79 -22.31
CA ALA A 292 12.21 -7.11 -23.60
C ALA A 292 13.26 -7.63 -24.58
N THR A 293 12.89 -7.70 -25.87
CA THR A 293 13.75 -8.28 -26.92
C THR A 293 15.13 -7.62 -26.96
N SER A 294 15.18 -6.29 -26.87
CA SER A 294 16.42 -5.49 -26.92
C SER A 294 16.98 -5.12 -25.56
N SER A 295 16.52 -5.76 -24.48
CA SER A 295 16.90 -5.39 -23.12
C SER A 295 18.39 -5.60 -22.85
N PRO A 296 19.12 -4.55 -22.39
CA PRO A 296 20.49 -4.69 -21.91
C PRO A 296 20.56 -5.43 -20.58
N PHE A 297 19.43 -5.54 -19.87
CA PHE A 297 19.32 -6.12 -18.54
C PHE A 297 19.21 -7.64 -18.53
N LYS A 298 19.23 -8.31 -19.70
CA LYS A 298 19.37 -9.78 -19.79
C LYS A 298 20.69 -10.25 -19.18
N ASP A 299 21.75 -9.45 -19.34
CA ASP A 299 23.04 -9.71 -18.71
C ASP A 299 23.04 -9.26 -17.24
N VAL A 300 23.26 -10.20 -16.34
CA VAL A 300 23.29 -9.92 -14.89
C VAL A 300 24.38 -8.92 -14.52
N ARG A 301 25.53 -8.90 -15.27
CA ARG A 301 26.63 -7.97 -15.02
C ARG A 301 26.21 -6.50 -15.22
N VAL A 302 25.32 -6.23 -16.17
CA VAL A 302 24.75 -4.89 -16.36
C VAL A 302 23.95 -4.48 -15.13
N ARG A 303 23.08 -5.36 -14.63
CA ARG A 303 22.23 -5.10 -13.47
C ARG A 303 23.04 -4.92 -12.18
N GLN A 304 24.05 -5.75 -11.98
CA GLN A 304 25.00 -5.62 -10.86
C GLN A 304 25.85 -4.35 -11.02
N GLY A 305 26.37 -4.09 -12.22
CA GLY A 305 27.19 -2.92 -12.52
C GLY A 305 26.47 -1.62 -12.16
N LEU A 306 25.22 -1.46 -12.58
CA LEU A 306 24.42 -0.28 -12.21
C LEU A 306 24.22 -0.15 -10.70
N ASN A 307 24.03 -1.26 -9.98
CA ASN A 307 23.89 -1.24 -8.53
C ASN A 307 25.19 -0.79 -7.81
N TYR A 308 26.38 -1.05 -8.38
CA TYR A 308 27.66 -0.52 -7.87
C TYR A 308 27.94 0.92 -8.33
N CYS A 309 27.42 1.34 -9.48
CA CYS A 309 27.61 2.69 -10.02
C CYS A 309 26.82 3.77 -9.29
N PHE A 310 25.86 3.41 -8.46
CA PHE A 310 24.92 4.37 -7.86
C PHE A 310 25.31 4.77 -6.44
N ASP A 311 25.46 6.11 -6.21
CA ASP A 311 25.73 6.72 -4.90
C ASP A 311 24.43 6.94 -4.11
N ARG A 312 24.11 5.97 -3.24
CA ARG A 312 22.93 6.03 -2.37
C ARG A 312 23.05 7.06 -1.26
N GLU A 313 24.26 7.22 -0.70
CA GLU A 313 24.49 8.15 0.42
C GLU A 313 24.33 9.61 -0.02
N GLY A 314 24.78 9.93 -1.24
CA GLY A 314 24.54 11.25 -1.81
C GLY A 314 23.04 11.53 -2.01
N LEU A 315 22.27 10.54 -2.45
CA LEU A 315 20.82 10.69 -2.54
C LEU A 315 20.16 10.84 -1.17
N ILE A 316 20.58 10.08 -0.15
CA ILE A 316 20.06 10.21 1.22
C ILE A 316 20.30 11.62 1.78
N THR A 317 21.44 12.22 1.45
CA THR A 317 21.74 13.61 1.83
C THR A 317 20.71 14.58 1.22
N LEU A 318 20.36 14.41 -0.05
CA LEU A 318 19.31 15.19 -0.73
C LEU A 318 17.93 14.97 -0.04
N LEU A 319 17.64 13.75 0.40
CA LEU A 319 16.36 13.38 1.01
C LEU A 319 16.23 13.77 2.49
N ASN A 320 17.27 14.35 3.09
CA ASN A 320 17.24 14.96 4.43
C ASN A 320 16.62 14.06 5.51
N GLY A 321 17.02 12.78 5.56
CA GLY A 321 16.58 11.82 6.57
C GLY A 321 15.16 11.28 6.38
N THR A 322 14.60 11.36 5.17
CA THR A 322 13.29 10.77 4.84
C THR A 322 13.39 9.39 4.17
N ALA A 323 14.60 8.88 4.00
CA ALA A 323 14.87 7.57 3.42
C ALA A 323 16.13 6.95 4.01
N GLU A 324 16.32 5.66 3.76
CA GLU A 324 17.53 4.88 4.06
C GLU A 324 18.05 4.21 2.78
N PRO A 325 19.38 3.94 2.64
CA PRO A 325 19.91 3.27 1.47
C PRO A 325 19.28 1.87 1.27
N SER A 326 18.93 1.52 0.03
CA SER A 326 18.49 0.16 -0.30
C SER A 326 19.57 -0.54 -1.12
N VAL A 327 20.04 -1.67 -0.62
CA VAL A 327 21.00 -2.57 -1.28
C VAL A 327 20.39 -3.96 -1.55
N GLY A 328 19.09 -4.09 -1.39
CA GLY A 328 18.29 -5.28 -1.57
C GLY A 328 16.81 -4.99 -1.37
N TRP A 329 15.98 -6.01 -1.46
CA TRP A 329 14.55 -5.90 -1.19
C TRP A 329 14.25 -5.70 0.30
N LEU A 330 15.06 -6.33 1.17
CA LEU A 330 15.06 -6.12 2.62
C LEU A 330 16.24 -5.24 3.04
N LYS A 331 16.17 -4.70 4.25
CA LYS A 331 17.24 -3.92 4.86
C LYS A 331 18.36 -4.83 5.37
N PRO A 332 19.64 -4.39 5.40
CA PRO A 332 20.76 -5.21 5.88
C PRO A 332 20.64 -5.73 7.32
N ASN A 333 19.87 -5.06 8.17
CA ASN A 333 19.61 -5.47 9.56
C ASN A 333 18.36 -6.36 9.71
N ASP A 334 17.66 -6.67 8.61
CA ASP A 334 16.55 -7.64 8.64
C ASP A 334 17.09 -9.06 8.84
N SER A 335 16.39 -9.87 9.64
CA SER A 335 16.78 -11.26 9.94
C SER A 335 16.85 -12.15 8.68
N TYR A 336 16.10 -11.78 7.64
CA TYR A 336 16.01 -12.50 6.37
C TYR A 336 16.91 -11.93 5.27
N PHE A 337 17.72 -10.91 5.57
CA PHE A 337 18.64 -10.36 4.56
C PHE A 337 19.63 -11.39 4.04
N GLY A 338 20.07 -12.30 4.90
CA GLY A 338 21.02 -13.35 4.54
C GLY A 338 22.45 -12.85 4.34
N ASN A 339 23.21 -13.60 3.54
CA ASN A 339 24.61 -13.32 3.22
C ASN A 339 24.86 -13.33 1.70
N PRO A 340 24.23 -12.40 0.93
CA PRO A 340 24.48 -12.33 -0.50
C PRO A 340 25.96 -12.05 -0.79
N VAL A 341 26.46 -12.55 -1.91
CA VAL A 341 27.85 -12.34 -2.37
C VAL A 341 28.08 -10.87 -2.69
N ASN A 342 27.09 -10.21 -3.32
CA ASN A 342 27.17 -8.81 -3.66
C ASN A 342 26.82 -7.92 -2.47
N ARG A 343 27.60 -6.85 -2.30
CA ARG A 343 27.38 -5.79 -1.31
C ARG A 343 27.44 -4.48 -2.07
N TYR A 344 26.28 -3.91 -2.42
CA TYR A 344 26.17 -2.74 -3.30
C TYR A 344 26.50 -1.41 -2.59
N GLY A 345 27.75 -1.26 -2.11
CA GLY A 345 28.32 0.04 -1.83
C GLY A 345 28.60 0.82 -3.13
N PHE A 346 28.82 2.12 -3.03
CA PHE A 346 29.23 2.93 -4.17
C PHE A 346 30.66 2.57 -4.60
N ASP A 347 30.79 1.84 -5.69
CA ASP A 347 32.06 1.37 -6.27
C ASP A 347 32.02 1.49 -7.81
N PRO A 348 32.22 2.73 -8.33
CA PRO A 348 32.22 2.97 -9.77
C PRO A 348 33.30 2.17 -10.53
N ALA A 349 34.40 1.83 -9.89
CA ALA A 349 35.46 1.04 -10.54
C ALA A 349 34.97 -0.37 -10.84
N LYS A 350 34.38 -1.05 -9.86
CA LYS A 350 33.74 -2.35 -10.03
C LYS A 350 32.56 -2.30 -11.00
N GLY A 351 31.72 -1.25 -10.87
CA GLY A 351 30.58 -1.05 -11.78
C GLY A 351 31.02 -0.93 -13.24
N LYS A 352 32.01 -0.09 -13.55
CA LYS A 352 32.59 0.05 -14.90
C LYS A 352 33.18 -1.25 -15.42
N ALA A 353 33.88 -2.01 -14.58
CA ALA A 353 34.46 -3.30 -14.97
C ALA A 353 33.36 -4.29 -15.42
N LEU A 354 32.27 -4.42 -14.63
CA LEU A 354 31.14 -5.28 -14.98
C LEU A 354 30.43 -4.82 -16.26
N LEU A 355 30.25 -3.52 -16.46
CA LEU A 355 29.67 -2.96 -17.68
C LEU A 355 30.59 -3.21 -18.89
N ALA A 356 31.89 -3.06 -18.74
CA ALA A 356 32.86 -3.34 -19.82
C ALA A 356 32.86 -4.82 -20.21
N GLU A 357 32.84 -5.74 -19.25
CA GLU A 357 32.70 -7.19 -19.50
C GLU A 357 31.38 -7.53 -20.22
N ALA A 358 30.32 -6.73 -20.03
CA ALA A 358 29.06 -6.85 -20.74
C ALA A 358 29.04 -6.13 -22.09
N GLY A 359 30.18 -5.52 -22.51
CA GLY A 359 30.36 -4.86 -23.81
C GLY A 359 30.02 -3.37 -23.83
N TYR A 360 29.86 -2.73 -22.67
CA TYR A 360 29.62 -1.29 -22.56
C TYR A 360 30.89 -0.56 -22.13
N THR A 361 31.39 0.33 -22.98
CA THR A 361 32.65 1.06 -22.79
C THR A 361 32.39 2.56 -23.02
N PRO A 362 33.36 3.45 -22.75
CA PRO A 362 33.22 4.88 -23.09
C PRO A 362 32.93 5.14 -24.56
N GLN A 363 33.35 4.25 -25.49
CA GLN A 363 33.08 4.32 -26.92
C GLN A 363 31.72 3.74 -27.32
N LYS A 364 31.15 2.89 -26.47
CA LYS A 364 29.82 2.28 -26.64
C LYS A 364 29.11 2.31 -25.29
N PRO A 365 28.67 3.50 -24.83
CA PRO A 365 28.06 3.63 -23.52
C PRO A 365 26.72 2.89 -23.44
N LEU A 366 26.38 2.40 -22.24
CA LEU A 366 25.05 1.91 -21.95
C LEU A 366 24.06 3.08 -22.03
N SER A 367 23.03 2.93 -22.85
CA SER A 367 21.95 3.93 -22.98
C SER A 367 20.59 3.25 -22.91
N PHE A 368 19.67 3.77 -22.12
CA PHE A 368 18.31 3.24 -22.00
C PHE A 368 17.33 4.28 -21.51
N LYS A 369 16.04 4.01 -21.74
CA LYS A 369 14.93 4.86 -21.30
C LYS A 369 14.30 4.28 -20.02
N VAL A 370 13.94 5.16 -19.09
CA VAL A 370 13.17 4.83 -17.88
C VAL A 370 11.84 5.57 -17.91
N MET A 371 10.74 4.85 -17.77
CA MET A 371 9.43 5.45 -17.59
C MET A 371 9.25 5.82 -16.11
N ILE A 372 8.91 7.07 -15.85
CA ILE A 372 8.73 7.63 -14.51
C ILE A 372 7.40 8.36 -14.41
N SER A 373 6.95 8.63 -13.20
CA SER A 373 5.88 9.61 -12.95
C SER A 373 6.42 10.81 -12.19
N THR A 374 5.73 11.93 -12.26
CA THR A 374 6.08 13.15 -11.52
C THR A 374 5.42 13.22 -10.14
N SER A 375 4.46 12.33 -9.86
CA SER A 375 3.76 12.20 -8.59
C SER A 375 3.23 10.77 -8.43
N GLY A 376 2.67 10.44 -7.28
CA GLY A 376 1.99 9.16 -7.06
C GLY A 376 2.23 8.58 -5.67
N SER A 377 1.41 7.62 -5.32
CA SER A 377 1.47 6.94 -4.02
C SER A 377 2.82 6.24 -3.80
N GLY A 378 3.55 6.63 -2.75
CA GLY A 378 4.84 6.07 -2.40
C GLY A 378 6.00 6.50 -3.32
N GLN A 379 5.77 7.41 -4.27
CA GLN A 379 6.82 7.85 -5.21
C GLN A 379 7.79 8.87 -4.61
N MET A 380 7.60 9.28 -3.36
CA MET A 380 8.48 10.25 -2.67
C MET A 380 8.61 11.57 -3.47
N LEU A 381 9.82 11.91 -3.91
CA LEU A 381 10.12 13.02 -4.81
C LEU A 381 10.61 12.47 -6.16
N PRO A 382 9.71 11.95 -7.02
CA PRO A 382 10.15 11.12 -8.13
C PRO A 382 11.02 11.87 -9.12
N LEU A 383 10.71 13.13 -9.47
CA LEU A 383 11.50 13.87 -10.46
C LEU A 383 12.89 14.21 -9.94
N PRO A 384 13.08 14.91 -8.79
CA PRO A 384 14.43 15.20 -8.27
C PRO A 384 15.28 13.96 -8.01
N MET A 385 14.66 12.86 -7.54
CA MET A 385 15.37 11.61 -7.29
C MET A 385 15.84 10.97 -8.60
N ASN A 386 15.01 10.91 -9.62
CA ASN A 386 15.38 10.36 -10.92
C ASN A 386 16.45 11.23 -11.61
N GLU A 387 16.35 12.55 -11.55
CA GLU A 387 17.38 13.47 -12.07
C GLU A 387 18.73 13.26 -11.36
N TYR A 388 18.73 13.07 -10.04
CA TYR A 388 19.94 12.70 -9.30
C TYR A 388 20.56 11.39 -9.79
N LEU A 389 19.72 10.33 -9.99
CA LEU A 389 20.19 9.05 -10.50
C LEU A 389 20.81 9.18 -11.90
N GLN A 390 20.13 9.90 -12.80
CA GLN A 390 20.59 10.12 -14.17
C GLN A 390 21.98 10.74 -14.17
N GLU A 391 22.15 11.85 -13.45
CA GLU A 391 23.42 12.57 -13.41
C GLU A 391 24.51 11.76 -12.70
N ASN A 392 24.18 11.11 -11.57
CA ASN A 392 25.13 10.27 -10.85
C ASN A 392 25.63 9.07 -11.68
N LEU A 393 24.75 8.33 -12.35
CA LEU A 393 25.13 7.21 -13.23
C LEU A 393 25.97 7.67 -14.43
N ARG A 394 25.64 8.85 -14.98
CA ARG A 394 26.42 9.47 -16.06
C ARG A 394 27.83 9.80 -15.61
N GLN A 395 27.99 10.47 -14.49
CA GLN A 395 29.29 10.86 -13.94
C GLN A 395 30.10 9.65 -13.46
N ALA A 396 29.47 8.77 -12.70
CA ALA A 396 30.13 7.63 -12.08
C ALA A 396 30.58 6.58 -13.11
N CYS A 397 29.72 6.24 -14.08
CA CYS A 397 29.94 5.09 -14.97
C CYS A 397 29.73 5.36 -16.46
N GLY A 398 29.43 6.60 -16.86
CA GLY A 398 29.21 6.95 -18.28
C GLY A 398 27.91 6.36 -18.84
N VAL A 399 26.91 6.12 -18.00
CA VAL A 399 25.62 5.57 -18.40
C VAL A 399 24.67 6.70 -18.81
N ASN A 400 24.02 6.57 -19.96
CA ASN A 400 23.07 7.56 -20.46
C ASN A 400 21.63 7.07 -20.19
N VAL A 401 20.86 7.87 -19.49
CA VAL A 401 19.46 7.58 -19.17
C VAL A 401 18.56 8.66 -19.76
N GLU A 402 17.49 8.26 -20.43
CA GLU A 402 16.42 9.14 -20.87
C GLU A 402 15.16 8.86 -20.04
N PHE A 403 14.38 9.90 -19.73
CA PHE A 403 13.10 9.74 -19.04
C PHE A 403 11.91 9.88 -19.98
N ASP A 404 10.92 9.02 -19.76
CA ASP A 404 9.56 9.14 -20.26
C ASP A 404 8.66 9.43 -19.06
N ALA A 405 8.31 10.70 -18.86
CA ALA A 405 7.50 11.14 -17.73
C ALA A 405 6.01 11.04 -18.08
N VAL A 406 5.30 10.17 -17.36
CA VAL A 406 3.88 9.89 -17.59
C VAL A 406 3.04 10.15 -16.35
N GLU A 407 1.72 10.21 -16.50
CA GLU A 407 0.79 10.26 -15.39
C GLU A 407 0.84 8.94 -14.58
N TRP A 408 0.58 9.03 -13.26
CA TRP A 408 0.73 7.90 -12.33
C TRP A 408 -0.08 6.65 -12.71
N GLN A 409 -1.34 6.81 -13.17
CA GLN A 409 -2.15 5.66 -13.57
C GLN A 409 -1.64 5.01 -14.85
N VAL A 410 -1.04 5.78 -15.77
CA VAL A 410 -0.36 5.26 -16.95
C VAL A 410 0.81 4.39 -16.55
N LEU A 411 1.64 4.86 -15.61
CA LEU A 411 2.77 4.08 -15.07
C LEU A 411 2.30 2.80 -14.36
N LEU A 412 1.24 2.87 -13.54
CA LEU A 412 0.65 1.70 -12.89
C LEU A 412 0.06 0.67 -13.88
N ASN A 413 -0.38 1.12 -15.05
CA ASN A 413 -0.81 0.22 -16.11
C ASN A 413 0.39 -0.39 -16.85
N ALA A 414 1.48 0.37 -17.00
CA ALA A 414 2.71 -0.09 -17.65
C ALA A 414 3.34 -1.31 -16.96
N VAL A 415 3.37 -1.37 -15.62
CA VAL A 415 3.89 -2.53 -14.86
C VAL A 415 3.11 -3.84 -15.07
N ARG A 416 2.00 -3.79 -15.78
CA ARG A 416 1.16 -4.97 -16.10
C ARG A 416 1.24 -5.36 -17.56
N GLN A 417 2.13 -4.73 -18.32
CA GLN A 417 2.28 -4.99 -19.73
C GLN A 417 3.28 -6.12 -20.00
N VAL A 418 3.16 -6.74 -21.18
CA VAL A 418 4.22 -7.62 -21.69
C VAL A 418 5.46 -6.79 -22.06
N PRO A 419 6.67 -7.38 -22.04
CA PRO A 419 7.94 -6.64 -22.14
C PRO A 419 8.10 -5.70 -23.34
N ASP A 420 7.59 -6.09 -24.51
CA ASP A 420 7.68 -5.29 -25.76
C ASP A 420 6.37 -4.55 -26.09
N SER A 421 5.49 -4.33 -25.11
CA SER A 421 4.23 -3.61 -25.30
C SER A 421 4.48 -2.16 -25.76
N PRO A 422 3.75 -1.67 -26.77
CA PRO A 422 3.79 -0.25 -27.16
C PRO A 422 3.49 0.71 -26.01
N ALA A 423 2.71 0.28 -25.02
CA ALA A 423 2.39 1.07 -23.83
C ALA A 423 3.60 1.36 -22.92
N LEU A 424 4.73 0.71 -23.14
CA LEU A 424 5.99 0.99 -22.44
C LEU A 424 6.82 2.08 -23.16
N HIS A 425 6.41 2.57 -24.33
CA HIS A 425 7.10 3.60 -25.11
C HIS A 425 8.59 3.31 -25.31
N GLY A 426 8.97 2.03 -25.34
CA GLY A 426 10.37 1.58 -25.45
C GLY A 426 11.17 1.72 -24.15
N ALA A 427 10.54 1.91 -23.00
CA ALA A 427 11.22 1.96 -21.72
C ALA A 427 11.82 0.58 -21.35
N MET A 428 13.09 0.59 -20.94
CA MET A 428 13.82 -0.57 -20.47
C MET A 428 13.80 -0.70 -18.95
N ALA A 429 13.30 0.32 -18.24
CA ALA A 429 13.03 0.24 -16.80
C ALA A 429 11.82 1.11 -16.45
N LEU A 430 11.17 0.77 -15.33
CA LEU A 430 10.07 1.54 -14.74
C LEU A 430 10.44 1.95 -13.33
N ASN A 431 10.15 3.20 -12.96
CA ASN A 431 10.31 3.65 -11.59
C ASN A 431 8.98 3.56 -10.84
N VAL A 432 8.74 2.44 -10.19
CA VAL A 432 7.53 2.21 -9.39
C VAL A 432 7.92 1.74 -8.01
N SER A 433 7.50 2.49 -6.99
CA SER A 433 7.66 2.09 -5.60
C SER A 433 6.91 0.79 -5.27
N SER A 434 7.51 -0.05 -4.46
CA SER A 434 7.00 -1.39 -4.15
C SER A 434 7.06 -1.71 -2.68
N PRO A 435 6.05 -2.40 -2.12
CA PRO A 435 6.14 -2.91 -0.77
C PRO A 435 7.19 -4.03 -0.65
N SER A 436 7.77 -4.15 0.54
CA SER A 436 8.69 -5.23 0.92
C SER A 436 8.26 -5.87 2.26
N SER A 437 6.95 -6.09 2.43
CA SER A 437 6.35 -6.38 3.72
C SER A 437 6.37 -7.86 4.11
N ASP A 438 6.23 -8.78 3.17
CA ASP A 438 5.97 -10.19 3.47
C ASP A 438 6.25 -11.12 2.27
N VAL A 439 6.23 -12.42 2.53
CA VAL A 439 6.45 -13.48 1.53
C VAL A 439 5.45 -13.42 0.38
N GLY A 440 4.20 -13.07 0.67
CA GLY A 440 3.17 -12.96 -0.37
C GLY A 440 3.50 -11.86 -1.38
N VAL A 441 4.02 -10.73 -0.90
CA VAL A 441 4.52 -9.66 -1.76
C VAL A 441 5.76 -10.09 -2.53
N MET A 442 6.72 -10.74 -1.88
CA MET A 442 7.92 -11.28 -2.54
C MET A 442 7.55 -12.25 -3.67
N ALA A 443 6.67 -13.20 -3.40
CA ALA A 443 6.18 -14.14 -4.40
C ALA A 443 5.46 -13.44 -5.57
N ARG A 444 4.64 -12.42 -5.26
CA ARG A 444 3.89 -11.67 -6.26
C ARG A 444 4.78 -10.95 -7.26
N TYR A 445 5.86 -10.31 -6.78
CA TYR A 445 6.75 -9.51 -7.63
C TYR A 445 7.80 -10.36 -8.37
N PHE A 446 8.29 -11.44 -7.76
CA PHE A 446 9.51 -12.09 -8.25
C PHE A 446 9.35 -13.55 -8.66
N SER A 447 8.25 -14.24 -8.31
CA SER A 447 8.05 -15.62 -8.78
C SER A 447 7.89 -15.65 -10.30
N SER A 448 8.57 -16.59 -10.95
CA SER A 448 8.45 -16.81 -12.39
C SER A 448 7.04 -17.30 -12.81
N ALA A 449 6.24 -17.80 -11.86
CA ALA A 449 4.84 -18.13 -12.09
C ALA A 449 3.92 -16.89 -12.22
N ASN A 450 4.42 -15.71 -11.86
CA ASN A 450 3.64 -14.46 -11.77
C ASN A 450 4.07 -13.40 -12.80
N PHE A 451 4.52 -13.82 -13.98
CA PHE A 451 4.87 -12.90 -15.06
C PHE A 451 3.68 -12.03 -15.49
N ALA A 452 3.95 -10.73 -15.71
CA ALA A 452 2.99 -9.85 -16.35
C ALA A 452 2.65 -10.38 -17.78
N PRO A 453 1.42 -10.22 -18.26
CA PRO A 453 0.30 -9.45 -17.71
C PRO A 453 -0.56 -10.23 -16.72
N ASN A 454 -0.34 -11.53 -16.52
CA ASN A 454 -1.17 -12.40 -15.67
C ASN A 454 -0.82 -12.29 -14.19
N GLY A 455 0.37 -11.78 -13.87
CA GLY A 455 0.89 -11.51 -12.54
C GLY A 455 1.57 -10.14 -12.46
N PHE A 456 2.46 -9.96 -11.49
CA PHE A 456 3.08 -8.67 -11.20
C PHE A 456 4.61 -8.68 -11.36
N ASN A 457 5.22 -9.79 -11.81
CA ASN A 457 6.62 -9.86 -12.21
C ASN A 457 6.77 -9.22 -13.60
N PHE A 458 6.82 -7.88 -13.59
CA PHE A 458 6.98 -7.05 -14.80
C PHE A 458 8.30 -7.36 -15.51
N GLU A 459 9.35 -7.60 -14.73
CA GLU A 459 10.71 -7.81 -15.20
C GLU A 459 10.84 -9.06 -16.07
N GLN A 460 9.89 -10.00 -15.96
CA GLN A 460 10.01 -11.36 -16.48
C GLN A 460 11.28 -12.05 -15.92
N TRP A 461 11.65 -11.65 -14.72
CA TRP A 461 12.81 -12.19 -14.02
C TRP A 461 12.55 -13.62 -13.58
N LYS A 462 13.52 -14.47 -13.81
CA LYS A 462 13.51 -15.87 -13.40
C LYS A 462 14.82 -16.24 -12.73
N ASP A 463 14.70 -16.92 -11.58
CA ASP A 463 15.83 -17.53 -10.87
C ASP A 463 15.35 -18.83 -10.23
N ASP A 464 15.87 -19.96 -10.72
CA ASP A 464 15.39 -21.28 -10.30
C ASP A 464 15.65 -21.55 -8.81
N ALA A 465 16.73 -20.99 -8.23
CA ALA A 465 17.01 -21.12 -6.80
C ALA A 465 16.04 -20.28 -5.95
N PHE A 466 15.65 -19.09 -6.45
CA PHE A 466 14.61 -18.28 -5.82
C PHE A 466 13.25 -18.99 -5.83
N ASP A 467 12.83 -19.49 -7.00
CA ASP A 467 11.56 -20.21 -7.12
C ASP A 467 11.54 -21.48 -6.26
N ALA A 468 12.65 -22.19 -6.14
CA ALA A 468 12.79 -23.34 -5.24
C ALA A 468 12.68 -22.93 -3.76
N ALA A 469 13.24 -21.77 -3.37
CA ALA A 469 13.10 -21.25 -2.02
C ALA A 469 11.63 -20.84 -1.73
N LEU A 470 10.95 -20.21 -2.67
CA LEU A 470 9.52 -19.90 -2.55
C LEU A 470 8.65 -21.18 -2.43
N ALA A 471 8.97 -22.23 -3.18
CA ALA A 471 8.27 -23.51 -3.07
C ALA A 471 8.40 -24.10 -1.66
N LYS A 472 9.61 -24.06 -1.07
CA LYS A 472 9.82 -24.46 0.33
C LYS A 472 9.01 -23.59 1.31
N LEU A 473 9.02 -22.27 1.13
CA LEU A 473 8.23 -21.35 1.95
C LEU A 473 6.73 -21.64 1.87
N SER A 474 6.23 -22.04 0.70
CA SER A 474 4.82 -22.34 0.48
C SER A 474 4.31 -23.52 1.33
N GLU A 475 5.17 -24.46 1.65
CA GLU A 475 4.85 -25.70 2.36
C GLU A 475 5.35 -25.73 3.81
N ALA A 476 6.29 -24.84 4.16
CA ALA A 476 6.94 -24.83 5.46
C ALA A 476 6.00 -24.40 6.58
N THR A 477 6.08 -25.11 7.69
CA THR A 477 5.37 -24.79 8.94
C THR A 477 6.33 -24.56 10.11
N ASP A 478 7.58 -25.02 9.99
CA ASP A 478 8.59 -24.84 11.02
C ASP A 478 9.42 -23.57 10.78
N PRO A 479 9.76 -22.82 11.85
CA PRO A 479 10.47 -21.54 11.74
C PRO A 479 11.84 -21.66 11.07
N ALA A 480 12.59 -22.74 11.29
CA ALA A 480 13.94 -22.88 10.79
C ALA A 480 13.96 -23.02 9.24
N THR A 481 13.04 -23.81 8.70
CA THR A 481 12.84 -23.92 7.23
C THR A 481 12.40 -22.60 6.63
N ILE A 482 11.47 -21.88 7.29
CA ILE A 482 11.01 -20.55 6.87
C ILE A 482 12.20 -19.58 6.82
N ASP A 483 12.96 -19.48 7.89
CA ASP A 483 14.13 -18.59 8.00
C ASP A 483 15.18 -18.88 6.92
N ALA A 484 15.54 -20.15 6.73
CA ALA A 484 16.52 -20.53 5.73
C ALA A 484 16.05 -20.22 4.31
N ALA A 485 14.80 -20.52 4.00
CA ALA A 485 14.24 -20.28 2.66
C ALA A 485 14.07 -18.78 2.37
N MET A 486 13.66 -17.97 3.36
CA MET A 486 13.59 -16.52 3.24
C MET A 486 14.95 -15.88 2.94
N ARG A 487 16.00 -16.29 3.69
CA ARG A 487 17.37 -15.81 3.44
C ARG A 487 17.83 -16.18 2.04
N THR A 488 17.66 -17.46 1.63
CA THR A 488 18.02 -17.90 0.29
C THR A 488 17.30 -17.09 -0.79
N ALA A 489 15.98 -16.87 -0.64
CA ALA A 489 15.21 -16.08 -1.60
C ALA A 489 15.75 -14.64 -1.69
N HIS A 490 16.01 -13.99 -0.56
CA HIS A 490 16.54 -12.63 -0.55
C HIS A 490 17.97 -12.54 -1.10
N GLU A 491 18.86 -13.47 -0.78
CA GLU A 491 20.22 -13.55 -1.33
C GLU A 491 20.19 -13.60 -2.87
N ARG A 492 19.24 -14.36 -3.45
CA ARG A 492 19.07 -14.43 -4.91
C ARG A 492 18.62 -13.08 -5.49
N LEU A 493 17.72 -12.35 -4.80
CA LEU A 493 17.31 -11.03 -5.25
C LEU A 493 18.47 -10.01 -5.24
N VAL A 494 19.45 -10.18 -4.36
CA VAL A 494 20.63 -9.30 -4.31
C VAL A 494 21.67 -9.75 -5.33
N ASP A 495 21.96 -11.05 -5.44
CA ASP A 495 23.05 -11.54 -6.31
C ASP A 495 22.65 -11.60 -7.79
N ASN A 496 21.36 -11.74 -8.09
CA ASN A 496 20.78 -11.69 -9.44
C ASN A 496 19.71 -10.59 -9.50
N PRO A 497 20.06 -9.30 -9.32
CA PRO A 497 19.09 -8.25 -8.99
C PRO A 497 18.09 -8.00 -10.12
N PRO A 498 16.76 -8.12 -9.87
CA PRO A 498 15.73 -7.71 -10.82
C PRO A 498 15.59 -6.20 -10.90
N TRP A 499 16.13 -5.47 -9.92
CA TRP A 499 15.99 -4.03 -9.76
C TRP A 499 17.33 -3.32 -9.54
N LEU A 500 17.39 -2.03 -9.93
CA LEU A 500 18.29 -1.10 -9.27
C LEU A 500 17.66 -0.75 -7.94
N PHE A 501 18.25 -1.24 -6.85
CA PHE A 501 17.83 -0.91 -5.50
C PHE A 501 18.32 0.49 -5.14
N ILE A 502 17.43 1.38 -4.73
CA ILE A 502 17.77 2.80 -4.57
C ILE A 502 17.64 3.22 -3.12
N VAL A 503 16.42 3.31 -2.59
CA VAL A 503 16.17 3.66 -1.19
C VAL A 503 14.99 2.88 -0.62
N HIS A 504 14.99 2.74 0.72
CA HIS A 504 13.82 2.44 1.53
C HIS A 504 13.23 3.76 2.02
N ASP A 505 11.98 4.02 1.70
CA ASP A 505 11.25 5.21 2.16
C ASP A 505 10.95 5.10 3.67
N LEU A 506 11.07 6.19 4.39
CA LEU A 506 10.63 6.31 5.78
C LEU A 506 9.22 6.89 5.90
N ASN A 507 8.52 7.03 4.78
CA ASN A 507 7.13 7.48 4.68
C ASN A 507 6.82 8.72 5.53
N PRO A 508 7.50 9.84 5.26
CA PRO A 508 7.35 11.05 6.05
C PRO A 508 5.94 11.63 5.93
N ARG A 509 5.40 12.04 7.08
CA ARG A 509 4.15 12.78 7.20
C ARG A 509 4.36 14.02 8.02
N ALA A 510 3.69 15.12 7.69
CA ALA A 510 3.67 16.28 8.55
C ALA A 510 2.25 16.53 9.05
N MET A 511 2.13 16.76 10.35
CA MET A 511 0.86 16.87 11.05
C MET A 511 0.78 18.12 11.91
N SER A 512 -0.39 18.71 12.00
CA SER A 512 -0.73 19.71 13.01
C SER A 512 -0.52 19.11 14.41
N LYS A 513 -0.12 19.94 15.38
CA LYS A 513 -0.04 19.56 16.80
C LYS A 513 -1.36 19.07 17.41
N ASN A 514 -2.48 19.35 16.73
CA ASN A 514 -3.81 18.91 17.16
C ASN A 514 -4.09 17.44 16.83
N VAL A 515 -3.37 16.84 15.89
CA VAL A 515 -3.49 15.41 15.56
C VAL A 515 -2.84 14.59 16.67
N GLN A 516 -3.61 13.72 17.30
CA GLN A 516 -3.18 12.89 18.44
C GLN A 516 -3.44 11.42 18.18
N GLY A 517 -2.65 10.54 18.81
CA GLY A 517 -2.89 9.09 18.83
C GLY A 517 -2.59 8.35 17.53
N PHE A 518 -1.99 8.99 16.52
CA PHE A 518 -1.53 8.29 15.33
C PHE A 518 -0.36 7.36 15.68
N VAL A 519 -0.47 6.09 15.28
CA VAL A 519 0.61 5.10 15.36
C VAL A 519 1.19 4.94 13.97
N SER A 520 2.46 5.31 13.80
CA SER A 520 3.20 5.08 12.55
C SER A 520 3.64 3.61 12.49
N ALA A 521 2.71 2.71 12.20
CA ALA A 521 3.02 1.29 12.04
C ALA A 521 3.99 1.07 10.88
N GLN A 522 4.83 0.03 10.96
CA GLN A 522 5.68 -0.39 9.84
C GLN A 522 4.82 -1.13 8.81
N SER A 523 4.01 -0.37 8.09
CA SER A 523 3.03 -0.84 7.11
C SER A 523 2.67 0.26 6.11
N TRP A 524 2.18 -0.13 4.94
CA TRP A 524 1.56 0.78 3.98
C TRP A 524 0.22 1.36 4.45
N PHE A 525 -0.39 0.71 5.44
CA PHE A 525 -1.70 1.07 5.96
C PHE A 525 -1.60 1.91 7.23
N ALA A 526 -2.67 2.60 7.57
CA ALA A 526 -2.78 3.40 8.78
C ALA A 526 -4.10 3.07 9.49
N ASP A 527 -4.06 2.94 10.81
CA ASP A 527 -5.26 2.82 11.61
C ASP A 527 -5.72 4.22 12.05
N LEU A 528 -6.77 4.72 11.40
CA LEU A 528 -7.34 6.03 11.71
C LEU A 528 -8.30 6.00 12.91
N THR A 529 -8.65 4.82 13.44
CA THR A 529 -9.53 4.71 14.62
C THR A 529 -8.86 5.23 15.89
N LEU A 530 -7.52 5.15 15.95
CA LEU A 530 -6.73 5.61 17.08
C LEU A 530 -6.54 7.13 17.09
N VAL A 531 -6.76 7.79 15.95
CA VAL A 531 -6.52 9.22 15.75
C VAL A 531 -7.67 10.03 16.35
N GLY A 532 -7.33 11.13 17.02
CA GLY A 532 -8.26 12.13 17.51
C GLY A 532 -7.70 13.53 17.30
N MET A 533 -8.55 14.53 17.44
CA MET A 533 -8.18 15.94 17.40
C MET A 533 -8.22 16.53 18.81
N ARG A 534 -7.27 17.43 19.11
CA ARG A 534 -7.20 18.15 20.39
C ARG A 534 -8.07 19.40 20.37
#